data_f4963985209139edf3d1c237285cfa30
#
_entry.id   f4963985209139edf3d1c237285cfa30
#
_cell.length_a   1.000
_cell.length_b   1.000
_cell.length_c   1.000
_cell.angle_alpha   90.00
_cell.angle_beta   90.00
_cell.angle_gamma   90.00
#
_symmetry.space_group_name_H-M   'P 1'
#
loop_
_entity.id
_entity.type
_entity.pdbx_description
1 polymer ?
#
loop_
_entity_poly.entity_id
_entity_poly.type
_entity_poly.pdbx_seq_one_letter_code
_entity_poly.pdbx_strand_id
1 'polypeptide(L)'
;MSLKSRIRNSDFVALLNWQEDDGKGRRCMLLSAFLSTIVSSISTGALYTAFLASHDFSIVDTSFLGIIPSLAACFCVLSPVFLERFQKRRWLLAGGKLASYLLNLLCLTLLAVFVKDPRTRLVGFSAILLTSNLVNSLFSSGYSVWHLNFIPAKLRARYFSYQQIITTSATLLSLFLFGFLADALKGTTYEATVLTAMRFVALGFALLDVVILCLPKEYPYPKTEKSIRLVNIIRLPLRHKKFLMTILLISMWNFAASFSASSWTFHLLHNIGAGVTMTNLFSVFTIICLFTAPYWRRLIDKLSWFRTFAYCAMLHAPTMLLLAFVLPENYIWLYPLATFIQAFAGVGLNLSWANMPYINTPKEDQTYYLSFHTVISSLGSFLGSTAGAMFVRVFDRMEITVLGRHFDTAPMMLFVQFGLYVVCIVYVLLNDRRLQPKE
;
A
#
# COMPACT_ATOMS: atom_id res chain seq x y z
N MET A 1 39.00 -3.05 19.69
CA MET A 1 37.99 -4.03 19.27
C MET A 1 37.93 -4.03 17.75
N SER A 2 38.22 -5.15 17.10
CA SER A 2 38.24 -5.21 15.62
C SER A 2 36.82 -5.04 15.05
N LEU A 3 36.70 -4.52 13.82
CA LEU A 3 35.41 -4.33 13.13
C LEU A 3 34.63 -5.65 13.09
N LYS A 4 35.32 -6.79 12.91
CA LYS A 4 34.74 -8.14 12.95
C LYS A 4 34.11 -8.50 14.31
N SER A 5 34.71 -8.08 15.44
CA SER A 5 34.14 -8.34 16.77
C SER A 5 32.93 -7.46 17.08
N ARG A 6 32.90 -6.22 16.59
CA ARG A 6 31.74 -5.32 16.67
C ARG A 6 30.55 -5.87 15.85
N ILE A 7 30.80 -6.34 14.64
CA ILE A 7 29.75 -6.95 13.78
C ILE A 7 29.22 -8.23 14.42
N ARG A 8 30.11 -9.11 14.93
CA ARG A 8 29.71 -10.40 15.54
C ARG A 8 28.90 -10.24 16.82
N ASN A 9 29.16 -9.19 17.59
CA ASN A 9 28.42 -8.85 18.81
C ASN A 9 27.31 -7.82 18.57
N SER A 10 27.00 -7.50 17.31
CA SER A 10 25.89 -6.60 17.02
C SER A 10 24.56 -7.29 17.34
N ASP A 11 23.62 -6.51 17.85
CA ASP A 11 22.25 -6.95 18.12
C ASP A 11 21.57 -7.57 16.90
N PHE A 12 21.97 -7.17 15.70
CA PHE A 12 21.50 -7.73 14.44
C PHE A 12 21.92 -9.17 14.25
N VAL A 13 23.21 -9.51 14.53
CA VAL A 13 23.72 -10.89 14.43
C VAL A 13 23.11 -11.78 15.51
N ALA A 14 22.95 -11.25 16.73
CA ALA A 14 22.28 -11.98 17.81
C ALA A 14 20.81 -12.29 17.48
N LEU A 15 20.10 -11.35 16.84
CA LEU A 15 18.72 -11.54 16.38
C LEU A 15 18.60 -12.61 15.30
N LEU A 16 19.62 -12.76 14.47
CA LEU A 16 19.68 -13.67 13.33
C LEU A 16 20.51 -14.93 13.60
N ASN A 17 20.54 -15.40 14.86
CA ASN A 17 21.35 -16.55 15.27
C ASN A 17 21.26 -17.71 14.26
N TRP A 18 22.44 -18.13 13.72
CA TRP A 18 22.50 -19.13 12.67
C TRP A 18 22.30 -20.58 13.19
N GLN A 19 22.44 -20.76 14.48
CA GLN A 19 22.36 -22.09 15.11
C GLN A 19 20.96 -22.49 15.55
N GLU A 20 20.05 -21.49 15.66
CA GLU A 20 18.65 -21.70 16.05
C GLU A 20 17.73 -21.81 14.86
N ASP A 21 16.77 -22.73 14.87
CA ASP A 21 15.72 -22.86 13.84
C ASP A 21 14.89 -21.57 13.68
N ASP A 22 14.60 -20.91 14.80
CA ASP A 22 13.88 -19.62 14.79
C ASP A 22 14.73 -18.51 14.18
N GLY A 23 16.03 -18.50 14.39
CA GLY A 23 16.96 -17.59 13.74
C GLY A 23 16.99 -17.77 12.23
N LYS A 24 16.97 -19.04 11.77
CA LYS A 24 16.82 -19.37 10.35
C LYS A 24 15.48 -18.86 9.79
N GLY A 25 14.39 -19.08 10.54
CA GLY A 25 13.06 -18.57 10.18
C GLY A 25 13.05 -17.05 10.04
N ARG A 26 13.60 -16.32 11.02
CA ARG A 26 13.69 -14.84 11.00
C ARG A 26 14.44 -14.33 9.76
N ARG A 27 15.55 -14.97 9.38
CA ARG A 27 16.32 -14.60 8.17
C ARG A 27 15.55 -14.85 6.90
N CYS A 28 14.94 -16.02 6.75
CA CYS A 28 14.10 -16.33 5.60
C CYS A 28 12.98 -15.32 5.44
N MET A 29 12.35 -14.89 6.55
CA MET A 29 11.29 -13.88 6.52
C MET A 29 11.79 -12.48 6.13
N LEU A 30 13.00 -12.07 6.57
CA LEU A 30 13.60 -10.81 6.15
C LEU A 30 13.95 -10.82 4.66
N LEU A 31 14.51 -11.92 4.18
CA LEU A 31 14.85 -12.09 2.76
C LEU A 31 13.58 -12.15 1.89
N SER A 32 12.54 -12.86 2.35
CA SER A 32 11.22 -12.86 1.72
C SER A 32 10.63 -11.45 1.67
N ALA A 33 10.72 -10.67 2.75
CA ALA A 33 10.26 -9.28 2.77
C ALA A 33 11.04 -8.40 1.76
N PHE A 34 12.35 -8.59 1.63
CA PHE A 34 13.17 -7.91 0.64
C PHE A 34 12.73 -8.23 -0.79
N LEU A 35 12.64 -9.53 -1.14
CA LEU A 35 12.26 -9.98 -2.48
C LEU A 35 10.84 -9.58 -2.84
N SER A 36 9.88 -9.78 -1.93
CA SER A 36 8.49 -9.39 -2.15
C SER A 36 8.31 -7.88 -2.32
N THR A 37 9.16 -7.06 -1.70
CA THR A 37 9.16 -5.61 -1.90
C THR A 37 9.65 -5.24 -3.31
N ILE A 38 10.71 -5.89 -3.82
CA ILE A 38 11.17 -5.70 -5.20
C ILE A 38 10.05 -6.08 -6.18
N VAL A 39 9.43 -7.25 -5.98
CA VAL A 39 8.31 -7.72 -6.82
C VAL A 39 7.15 -6.71 -6.80
N SER A 40 6.78 -6.22 -5.62
CA SER A 40 5.71 -5.23 -5.47
C SER A 40 6.04 -3.92 -6.17
N SER A 41 7.28 -3.43 -6.09
CA SER A 41 7.71 -2.18 -6.75
C SER A 41 7.56 -2.23 -8.28
N ILE A 42 7.71 -3.41 -8.88
CA ILE A 42 7.55 -3.60 -10.34
C ILE A 42 6.09 -3.88 -10.72
N SER A 43 5.34 -4.57 -9.86
CA SER A 43 3.98 -5.03 -10.15
C SER A 43 2.88 -4.06 -9.72
N THR A 44 3.23 -2.96 -9.06
CA THR A 44 2.28 -1.91 -8.60
C THR A 44 2.86 -0.52 -8.85
N GLY A 45 2.06 0.51 -8.64
CA GLY A 45 2.51 1.90 -8.72
C GLY A 45 2.94 2.35 -10.12
N ALA A 46 3.95 3.22 -10.20
CA ALA A 46 4.33 3.90 -11.43
C ALA A 46 4.86 2.96 -12.53
N LEU A 47 5.68 1.94 -12.19
CA LEU A 47 6.17 0.96 -13.16
C LEU A 47 5.04 0.12 -13.76
N TYR A 48 4.06 -0.26 -12.93
CA TYR A 48 2.88 -0.97 -13.42
C TYR A 48 2.00 -0.08 -14.32
N THR A 49 1.81 1.18 -13.94
CA THR A 49 1.08 2.14 -14.77
C THR A 49 1.80 2.40 -16.10
N ALA A 50 3.12 2.53 -16.10
CA ALA A 50 3.92 2.65 -17.32
C ALA A 50 3.79 1.39 -18.21
N PHE A 51 3.80 0.19 -17.59
CA PHE A 51 3.56 -1.07 -18.34
C PHE A 51 2.16 -1.11 -18.97
N LEU A 52 1.10 -0.72 -18.23
CA LEU A 52 -0.25 -0.66 -18.80
C LEU A 52 -0.29 0.29 -19.99
N ALA A 53 0.27 1.47 -19.80
CA ALA A 53 0.27 2.51 -20.80
C ALA A 53 1.08 2.15 -22.06
N SER A 54 2.23 1.47 -21.93
CA SER A 54 3.01 0.97 -23.07
C SER A 54 2.31 -0.14 -23.86
N HIS A 55 1.18 -0.66 -23.33
CA HIS A 55 0.31 -1.63 -23.99
C HIS A 55 -1.06 -1.04 -24.33
N ASP A 56 -1.15 0.25 -24.59
CA ASP A 56 -2.34 0.98 -25.04
C ASP A 56 -3.55 0.95 -24.09
N PHE A 57 -3.33 0.81 -22.79
CA PHE A 57 -4.39 1.03 -21.81
C PHE A 57 -4.61 2.52 -21.58
N SER A 58 -5.86 2.95 -21.67
CA SER A 58 -6.25 4.34 -21.42
C SER A 58 -6.25 4.70 -19.91
N ILE A 59 -6.39 6.01 -19.62
CA ILE A 59 -6.58 6.48 -18.24
C ILE A 59 -7.85 5.88 -17.61
N VAL A 60 -8.91 5.70 -18.42
CA VAL A 60 -10.17 5.08 -17.97
C VAL A 60 -9.95 3.64 -17.58
N ASP A 61 -9.24 2.86 -18.42
CA ASP A 61 -8.92 1.45 -18.17
C ASP A 61 -8.04 1.29 -16.93
N THR A 62 -7.00 2.13 -16.82
CA THR A 62 -6.07 2.12 -15.68
C THR A 62 -6.78 2.47 -14.37
N SER A 63 -7.70 3.44 -14.41
CA SER A 63 -8.51 3.83 -13.25
C SER A 63 -9.46 2.71 -12.85
N PHE A 64 -10.08 2.04 -13.80
CA PHE A 64 -10.95 0.89 -13.56
C PHE A 64 -10.18 -0.29 -12.96
N LEU A 65 -9.01 -0.64 -13.50
CA LEU A 65 -8.15 -1.69 -12.94
C LEU A 65 -7.69 -1.35 -11.52
N GLY A 66 -7.51 -0.08 -11.20
CA GLY A 66 -7.16 0.41 -9.85
C GLY A 66 -8.22 0.14 -8.77
N ILE A 67 -9.48 -0.13 -9.15
CA ILE A 67 -10.56 -0.49 -8.21
C ILE A 67 -10.36 -1.91 -7.65
N ILE A 68 -9.84 -2.81 -8.48
CA ILE A 68 -9.83 -4.26 -8.23
C ILE A 68 -9.07 -4.66 -6.95
N PRO A 69 -7.86 -4.15 -6.68
CA PRO A 69 -7.14 -4.48 -5.44
C PRO A 69 -7.91 -4.09 -4.18
N SER A 70 -8.56 -2.93 -4.19
CA SER A 70 -9.35 -2.44 -3.05
C SER A 70 -10.61 -3.28 -2.84
N LEU A 71 -11.27 -3.70 -3.93
CA LEU A 71 -12.40 -4.64 -3.87
C LEU A 71 -11.98 -5.98 -3.26
N ALA A 72 -10.88 -6.57 -3.76
CA ALA A 72 -10.38 -7.84 -3.26
C ALA A 72 -9.96 -7.76 -1.79
N ALA A 73 -9.41 -6.63 -1.34
CA ALA A 73 -9.01 -6.42 0.05
C ALA A 73 -10.20 -6.47 1.03
N CYS A 74 -11.43 -6.17 0.61
CA CYS A 74 -12.62 -6.33 1.44
C CYS A 74 -12.82 -7.80 1.88
N PHE A 75 -12.34 -8.75 1.12
CA PHE A 75 -12.45 -10.19 1.41
C PHE A 75 -11.39 -10.72 2.37
N CYS A 76 -10.43 -9.89 2.82
CA CYS A 76 -9.40 -10.30 3.78
C CYS A 76 -9.99 -10.81 5.13
N VAL A 77 -11.22 -10.39 5.48
CA VAL A 77 -11.94 -10.88 6.67
C VAL A 77 -12.18 -12.39 6.61
N LEU A 78 -12.24 -12.99 5.43
CA LEU A 78 -12.41 -14.44 5.26
C LEU A 78 -11.11 -15.21 5.51
N SER A 79 -9.95 -14.53 5.50
CA SER A 79 -8.64 -15.14 5.67
C SER A 79 -8.50 -15.97 6.97
N PRO A 80 -8.83 -15.46 8.18
CA PRO A 80 -8.78 -16.26 9.41
C PRO A 80 -9.70 -17.47 9.34
N VAL A 81 -10.95 -17.28 8.88
CA VAL A 81 -11.95 -18.35 8.81
C VAL A 81 -11.52 -19.47 7.86
N PHE A 82 -10.90 -19.11 6.74
CA PHE A 82 -10.35 -20.07 5.80
C PHE A 82 -9.16 -20.84 6.39
N LEU A 83 -8.22 -20.11 7.03
CA LEU A 83 -6.97 -20.67 7.53
C LEU A 83 -7.13 -21.48 8.82
N GLU A 84 -8.15 -21.23 9.65
CA GLU A 84 -8.42 -22.02 10.86
C GLU A 84 -8.68 -23.52 10.58
N ARG A 85 -9.10 -23.84 9.36
CA ARG A 85 -9.32 -25.25 8.94
C ARG A 85 -8.04 -26.04 8.80
N PHE A 86 -6.87 -25.39 8.69
CA PHE A 86 -5.58 -26.00 8.40
C PHE A 86 -4.62 -25.87 9.58
N GLN A 87 -4.14 -27.00 10.12
CA GLN A 87 -3.14 -27.02 11.18
C GLN A 87 -1.72 -26.78 10.63
N LYS A 88 -1.45 -27.25 9.42
CA LYS A 88 -0.19 -27.03 8.70
C LYS A 88 -0.45 -26.05 7.58
N ARG A 89 0.24 -24.91 7.59
CA ARG A 89 -0.09 -23.79 6.69
C ARG A 89 1.04 -23.42 5.75
N ARG A 90 2.27 -23.91 5.97
CA ARG A 90 3.44 -23.55 5.16
C ARG A 90 3.22 -23.74 3.67
N TRP A 91 2.88 -24.95 3.26
CA TRP A 91 2.68 -25.28 1.84
C TRP A 91 1.45 -24.59 1.26
N LEU A 92 0.41 -24.41 2.05
CA LEU A 92 -0.78 -23.71 1.65
C LEU A 92 -0.50 -22.21 1.39
N LEU A 93 0.24 -21.57 2.29
CA LEU A 93 0.63 -20.16 2.16
C LEU A 93 1.62 -19.97 1.01
N ALA A 94 2.62 -20.83 0.87
CA ALA A 94 3.55 -20.78 -0.25
C ALA A 94 2.85 -20.99 -1.60
N GLY A 95 1.92 -21.96 -1.68
CA GLY A 95 1.12 -22.23 -2.87
C GLY A 95 0.19 -21.06 -3.22
N GLY A 96 -0.47 -20.45 -2.22
CA GLY A 96 -1.30 -19.25 -2.42
C GLY A 96 -0.49 -18.06 -2.94
N LYS A 97 0.70 -17.84 -2.38
CA LYS A 97 1.61 -16.77 -2.84
C LYS A 97 2.10 -17.02 -4.25
N LEU A 98 2.50 -18.27 -4.57
CA LEU A 98 2.89 -18.68 -5.91
C LEU A 98 1.77 -18.44 -6.92
N ALA A 99 0.55 -18.89 -6.61
CA ALA A 99 -0.61 -18.71 -7.48
C ALA A 99 -0.88 -17.21 -7.74
N SER A 100 -0.84 -16.38 -6.70
CA SER A 100 -0.99 -14.92 -6.85
C SER A 100 0.10 -14.32 -7.74
N TYR A 101 1.36 -14.71 -7.56
CA TYR A 101 2.48 -14.24 -8.39
C TYR A 101 2.37 -14.69 -9.84
N LEU A 102 2.05 -15.96 -10.10
CA LEU A 102 1.86 -16.47 -11.46
C LEU A 102 0.72 -15.75 -12.19
N LEU A 103 -0.41 -15.53 -11.50
CA LEU A 103 -1.52 -14.78 -12.08
C LEU A 103 -1.10 -13.34 -12.37
N ASN A 104 -0.51 -12.63 -11.42
CA ASN A 104 -0.19 -11.21 -11.58
C ASN A 104 0.98 -10.97 -12.54
N LEU A 105 2.08 -11.74 -12.45
CA LEU A 105 3.29 -11.48 -13.22
C LEU A 105 3.31 -12.24 -14.53
N LEU A 106 2.95 -13.52 -14.56
CA LEU A 106 3.00 -14.32 -15.77
C LEU A 106 1.74 -14.12 -16.62
N CYS A 107 0.57 -14.46 -16.08
CA CYS A 107 -0.68 -14.44 -16.85
C CYS A 107 -1.04 -13.04 -17.36
N LEU A 108 -0.94 -12.00 -16.53
CA LEU A 108 -1.20 -10.62 -16.97
C LEU A 108 -0.21 -10.16 -18.02
N THR A 109 1.08 -10.52 -17.88
CA THR A 109 2.10 -10.11 -18.86
C THR A 109 1.89 -10.80 -20.19
N LEU A 110 1.61 -12.11 -20.20
CA LEU A 110 1.31 -12.84 -21.42
C LEU A 110 0.02 -12.31 -22.08
N LEU A 111 -1.00 -12.02 -21.30
CA LEU A 111 -2.24 -11.45 -21.83
C LEU A 111 -2.00 -10.08 -22.51
N ALA A 112 -1.17 -9.20 -21.92
CA ALA A 112 -0.82 -7.91 -22.51
C ALA A 112 -0.13 -8.06 -23.87
N VAL A 113 0.78 -9.04 -23.98
CA VAL A 113 1.56 -9.26 -25.20
C VAL A 113 0.76 -9.95 -26.32
N PHE A 114 -0.05 -10.96 -25.97
CA PHE A 114 -0.70 -11.82 -26.97
C PHE A 114 -2.10 -11.38 -27.38
N VAL A 115 -2.85 -10.72 -26.48
CA VAL A 115 -4.23 -10.31 -26.76
C VAL A 115 -4.27 -8.87 -27.24
N LYS A 116 -4.59 -8.68 -28.52
CA LYS A 116 -4.64 -7.35 -29.17
C LYS A 116 -5.99 -6.67 -29.05
N ASP A 117 -7.10 -7.45 -28.97
CA ASP A 117 -8.43 -6.85 -28.83
C ASP A 117 -8.61 -6.13 -27.48
N PRO A 118 -8.88 -4.80 -27.49
CA PRO A 118 -8.91 -4.02 -26.26
C PRO A 118 -9.94 -4.49 -25.23
N ARG A 119 -11.13 -4.93 -25.70
CA ARG A 119 -12.20 -5.39 -24.79
C ARG A 119 -11.84 -6.71 -24.12
N THR A 120 -11.43 -7.70 -24.91
CA THR A 120 -11.02 -9.01 -24.40
C THR A 120 -9.83 -8.86 -23.46
N ARG A 121 -8.88 -7.98 -23.80
CA ARG A 121 -7.71 -7.67 -22.98
C ARG A 121 -8.12 -7.07 -21.62
N LEU A 122 -8.97 -6.05 -21.60
CA LEU A 122 -9.43 -5.41 -20.36
C LEU A 122 -10.21 -6.39 -19.46
N VAL A 123 -11.12 -7.19 -20.03
CA VAL A 123 -11.88 -8.21 -19.30
C VAL A 123 -10.94 -9.27 -18.73
N GLY A 124 -10.01 -9.78 -19.53
CA GLY A 124 -9.02 -10.77 -19.09
C GLY A 124 -8.12 -10.21 -17.96
N PHE A 125 -7.61 -8.98 -18.11
CA PHE A 125 -6.86 -8.30 -17.06
C PHE A 125 -7.66 -8.19 -15.76
N SER A 126 -8.91 -7.74 -15.85
CA SER A 126 -9.78 -7.59 -14.70
C SER A 126 -10.01 -8.91 -13.97
N ALA A 127 -10.28 -9.98 -14.71
CA ALA A 127 -10.52 -11.30 -14.15
C ALA A 127 -9.27 -11.88 -13.46
N ILE A 128 -8.11 -11.81 -14.13
CA ILE A 128 -6.85 -12.33 -13.60
C ILE A 128 -6.41 -11.49 -12.38
N LEU A 129 -6.49 -10.15 -12.49
CA LEU A 129 -6.11 -9.24 -11.40
C LEU A 129 -7.01 -9.44 -10.16
N LEU A 130 -8.33 -9.59 -10.37
CA LEU A 130 -9.27 -9.88 -9.28
C LEU A 130 -8.93 -11.21 -8.63
N THR A 131 -8.74 -12.28 -9.40
CA THR A 131 -8.40 -13.60 -8.88
C THR A 131 -7.10 -13.59 -8.09
N SER A 132 -6.05 -12.96 -8.62
CA SER A 132 -4.76 -12.80 -7.95
C SER A 132 -4.88 -12.07 -6.61
N ASN A 133 -5.60 -10.95 -6.58
CA ASN A 133 -5.79 -10.16 -5.36
C ASN A 133 -6.71 -10.86 -4.35
N LEU A 134 -7.74 -11.60 -4.78
CA LEU A 134 -8.57 -12.42 -3.91
C LEU A 134 -7.75 -13.53 -3.24
N VAL A 135 -6.92 -14.24 -4.00
CA VAL A 135 -6.00 -15.24 -3.45
C VAL A 135 -5.08 -14.61 -2.41
N ASN A 136 -4.46 -13.47 -2.73
CA ASN A 136 -3.59 -12.76 -1.79
C ASN A 136 -4.34 -12.33 -0.52
N SER A 137 -5.57 -11.84 -0.64
CA SER A 137 -6.42 -11.40 0.48
C SER A 137 -6.81 -12.58 1.39
N LEU A 138 -7.12 -13.75 0.83
CA LEU A 138 -7.45 -14.97 1.58
C LEU A 138 -6.28 -15.49 2.43
N PHE A 139 -5.03 -15.25 2.01
CA PHE A 139 -3.84 -15.71 2.72
C PHE A 139 -3.16 -14.63 3.58
N SER A 140 -3.59 -13.37 3.50
CA SER A 140 -2.92 -12.21 4.11
C SER A 140 -2.71 -12.33 5.62
N SER A 141 -3.72 -12.75 6.39
CA SER A 141 -3.58 -12.94 7.83
C SER A 141 -2.65 -14.10 8.18
N GLY A 142 -2.61 -15.14 7.34
CA GLY A 142 -1.73 -16.29 7.51
C GLY A 142 -0.26 -15.92 7.45
N TYR A 143 0.14 -15.08 6.52
CA TYR A 143 1.52 -14.60 6.43
C TYR A 143 1.91 -13.82 7.69
N SER A 144 1.05 -12.95 8.18
CA SER A 144 1.31 -12.16 9.38
C SER A 144 1.50 -13.03 10.63
N VAL A 145 0.61 -14.01 10.82
CA VAL A 145 0.69 -14.94 11.96
C VAL A 145 1.92 -15.82 11.82
N TRP A 146 2.23 -16.31 10.62
CA TRP A 146 3.41 -17.14 10.40
C TRP A 146 4.71 -16.40 10.72
N HIS A 147 4.85 -15.14 10.31
CA HIS A 147 5.97 -14.28 10.70
C HIS A 147 6.13 -14.19 12.22
N LEU A 148 5.04 -14.00 12.95
CA LEU A 148 5.08 -13.81 14.40
C LEU A 148 5.54 -15.05 15.15
N ASN A 149 5.40 -16.27 14.61
CA ASN A 149 5.82 -17.51 15.25
C ASN A 149 7.33 -17.60 15.45
N PHE A 150 8.13 -16.98 14.59
CA PHE A 150 9.58 -16.96 14.67
C PHE A 150 10.14 -15.82 15.53
N ILE A 151 9.29 -14.88 15.97
CA ILE A 151 9.72 -13.65 16.62
C ILE A 151 9.23 -13.60 18.07
N PRO A 152 10.12 -13.88 19.07
CA PRO A 152 9.79 -13.72 20.47
C PRO A 152 9.28 -12.30 20.77
N ALA A 153 8.30 -12.16 21.67
CA ALA A 153 7.67 -10.89 21.98
C ALA A 153 8.68 -9.77 22.33
N LYS A 154 9.75 -10.12 23.06
CA LYS A 154 10.83 -9.18 23.46
C LYS A 154 11.63 -8.64 22.27
N LEU A 155 11.70 -9.36 21.16
CA LEU A 155 12.52 -9.00 19.99
C LEU A 155 11.69 -8.36 18.86
N ARG A 156 10.34 -8.34 18.96
CA ARG A 156 9.43 -7.89 17.90
C ARG A 156 9.73 -6.47 17.42
N ALA A 157 9.84 -5.53 18.34
CA ALA A 157 10.09 -4.12 17.98
C ALA A 157 11.39 -3.96 17.18
N ARG A 158 12.46 -4.63 17.63
CA ARG A 158 13.77 -4.60 16.97
C ARG A 158 13.74 -5.28 15.60
N TYR A 159 13.09 -6.45 15.51
CA TYR A 159 12.94 -7.18 14.25
C TYR A 159 12.18 -6.35 13.21
N PHE A 160 11.04 -5.77 13.57
CA PHE A 160 10.25 -4.95 12.63
C PHE A 160 10.97 -3.67 12.22
N SER A 161 11.82 -3.11 13.08
CA SER A 161 12.69 -1.99 12.70
C SER A 161 13.70 -2.40 11.62
N TYR A 162 14.34 -3.54 11.74
CA TYR A 162 15.24 -4.08 10.71
C TYR A 162 14.50 -4.46 9.43
N GLN A 163 13.31 -5.06 9.55
CA GLN A 163 12.47 -5.35 8.38
C GLN A 163 12.11 -4.07 7.64
N GLN A 164 11.75 -3.01 8.35
CA GLN A 164 11.45 -1.70 7.74
C GLN A 164 12.66 -1.13 7.00
N ILE A 165 13.86 -1.19 7.57
CA ILE A 165 15.09 -0.75 6.90
C ILE A 165 15.33 -1.56 5.63
N ILE A 166 15.19 -2.88 5.69
CA ILE A 166 15.41 -3.80 4.56
C ILE A 166 14.39 -3.53 3.45
N THR A 167 13.11 -3.43 3.77
CA THR A 167 12.07 -3.17 2.76
C THR A 167 12.20 -1.78 2.16
N THR A 168 12.53 -0.77 2.96
CA THR A 168 12.82 0.58 2.49
C THR A 168 14.02 0.59 1.52
N SER A 169 15.11 -0.12 1.88
CA SER A 169 16.29 -0.24 0.99
C SER A 169 15.94 -0.98 -0.30
N ALA A 170 15.10 -2.03 -0.24
CA ALA A 170 14.61 -2.73 -1.42
C ALA A 170 13.78 -1.82 -2.33
N THR A 171 12.91 -0.98 -1.76
CA THR A 171 12.13 0.00 -2.52
C THR A 171 13.03 1.01 -3.24
N LEU A 172 14.01 1.57 -2.53
CA LEU A 172 14.97 2.51 -3.14
C LEU A 172 15.79 1.84 -4.25
N LEU A 173 16.32 0.65 -3.98
CA LEU A 173 17.09 -0.10 -4.97
C LEU A 173 16.26 -0.39 -6.22
N SER A 174 15.01 -0.83 -6.05
CA SER A 174 14.10 -1.08 -7.16
C SER A 174 13.81 0.18 -7.94
N LEU A 175 13.58 1.30 -7.26
CA LEU A 175 13.30 2.58 -7.88
C LEU A 175 14.48 3.05 -8.72
N PHE A 176 15.70 3.00 -8.17
CA PHE A 176 16.90 3.43 -8.92
C PHE A 176 17.23 2.49 -10.08
N LEU A 177 17.13 1.17 -9.90
CA LEU A 177 17.45 0.23 -10.98
C LEU A 177 16.39 0.22 -12.06
N PHE A 178 15.14 -0.06 -11.68
CA PHE A 178 14.05 -0.26 -12.65
C PHE A 178 13.44 1.06 -13.11
N GLY A 179 13.35 2.06 -12.22
CA GLY A 179 12.85 3.39 -12.57
C GLY A 179 13.78 4.09 -13.55
N PHE A 180 15.09 4.12 -13.26
CA PHE A 180 16.07 4.73 -14.16
C PHE A 180 16.13 4.00 -15.51
N LEU A 181 16.09 2.66 -15.52
CA LEU A 181 16.07 1.89 -16.77
C LEU A 181 14.79 2.15 -17.58
N ALA A 182 13.62 2.27 -16.92
CA ALA A 182 12.38 2.62 -17.60
C ALA A 182 12.45 4.03 -18.19
N ASP A 183 12.99 5.00 -17.44
CA ASP A 183 13.12 6.39 -17.90
C ASP A 183 14.13 6.54 -19.06
N ALA A 184 15.24 5.81 -19.01
CA ALA A 184 16.26 5.83 -20.07
C ALA A 184 15.75 5.32 -21.42
N LEU A 185 14.73 4.46 -21.41
CA LEU A 185 14.16 3.84 -22.64
C LEU A 185 12.75 4.35 -22.97
N LYS A 186 12.25 5.32 -22.20
CA LYS A 186 10.95 5.96 -22.44
C LYS A 186 10.89 6.61 -23.82
N GLY A 187 9.79 6.38 -24.55
CA GLY A 187 9.60 6.91 -25.91
C GLY A 187 10.42 6.20 -26.99
N THR A 188 11.19 5.18 -26.64
CA THR A 188 11.89 4.35 -27.64
C THR A 188 11.02 3.15 -28.07
N THR A 189 11.36 2.53 -29.21
CA THR A 189 10.70 1.29 -29.66
C THR A 189 10.86 0.11 -28.69
N TYR A 190 11.78 0.21 -27.74
CA TYR A 190 12.08 -0.82 -26.75
C TYR A 190 11.33 -0.64 -25.42
N GLU A 191 10.60 0.45 -25.23
CA GLU A 191 9.91 0.77 -23.95
C GLU A 191 9.02 -0.38 -23.47
N ALA A 192 8.07 -0.83 -24.30
CA ALA A 192 7.16 -1.92 -23.97
C ALA A 192 7.91 -3.25 -23.70
N THR A 193 8.96 -3.52 -24.48
CA THR A 193 9.78 -4.74 -24.33
C THR A 193 10.51 -4.77 -23.00
N VAL A 194 11.09 -3.63 -22.60
CA VAL A 194 11.84 -3.52 -21.33
C VAL A 194 10.92 -3.61 -20.12
N LEU A 195 9.77 -2.92 -20.15
CA LEU A 195 8.77 -3.02 -19.09
C LEU A 195 8.23 -4.45 -18.95
N THR A 196 8.03 -5.14 -20.09
CA THR A 196 7.67 -6.57 -20.10
C THR A 196 8.79 -7.44 -19.50
N ALA A 197 10.06 -7.22 -19.90
CA ALA A 197 11.21 -7.95 -19.38
C ALA A 197 11.37 -7.75 -17.87
N MET A 198 11.14 -6.53 -17.34
CA MET A 198 11.16 -6.26 -15.91
C MET A 198 10.13 -7.11 -15.14
N ARG A 199 8.94 -7.37 -15.70
CA ARG A 199 7.94 -8.24 -15.09
C ARG A 199 8.39 -9.69 -15.04
N PHE A 200 9.12 -10.19 -16.05
CA PHE A 200 9.74 -11.52 -16.00
C PHE A 200 10.88 -11.60 -14.97
N VAL A 201 11.68 -10.55 -14.84
CA VAL A 201 12.69 -10.44 -13.76
C VAL A 201 12.00 -10.46 -12.39
N ALA A 202 10.88 -9.71 -12.23
CA ALA A 202 10.08 -9.76 -11.01
C ALA A 202 9.52 -11.16 -10.75
N LEU A 203 9.11 -11.90 -11.78
CA LEU A 203 8.69 -13.30 -11.63
C LEU A 203 9.83 -14.18 -11.11
N GLY A 204 11.07 -13.99 -11.58
CA GLY A 204 12.23 -14.69 -11.05
C GLY A 204 12.44 -14.43 -9.54
N PHE A 205 12.36 -13.16 -9.11
CA PHE A 205 12.39 -12.82 -7.68
C PHE A 205 11.20 -13.38 -6.90
N ALA A 206 10.02 -13.43 -7.48
CA ALA A 206 8.81 -13.98 -6.89
C ALA A 206 8.94 -15.49 -6.66
N LEU A 207 9.51 -16.23 -7.60
CA LEU A 207 9.79 -17.67 -7.45
C LEU A 207 10.83 -17.91 -6.34
N LEU A 208 11.90 -17.13 -6.29
CA LEU A 208 12.89 -17.19 -5.22
C LEU A 208 12.25 -16.91 -3.85
N ASP A 209 11.37 -15.93 -3.75
CA ASP A 209 10.64 -15.61 -2.53
C ASP A 209 9.80 -16.79 -2.04
N VAL A 210 9.07 -17.47 -2.92
CA VAL A 210 8.28 -18.66 -2.59
C VAL A 210 9.19 -19.80 -2.11
N VAL A 211 10.33 -20.06 -2.77
CA VAL A 211 11.30 -21.08 -2.34
C VAL A 211 11.81 -20.78 -0.93
N ILE A 212 12.17 -19.51 -0.65
CA ILE A 212 12.64 -19.09 0.67
C ILE A 212 11.56 -19.28 1.74
N LEU A 213 10.30 -19.03 1.43
CA LEU A 213 9.19 -19.27 2.34
C LEU A 213 8.97 -20.75 2.67
N CYS A 214 9.41 -21.66 1.82
CA CYS A 214 9.35 -23.11 2.09
C CYS A 214 10.44 -23.62 3.03
N LEU A 215 11.51 -22.84 3.28
CA LEU A 215 12.68 -23.31 4.07
C LEU A 215 12.47 -23.31 5.61
N PRO A 216 11.73 -22.35 6.23
CA PRO A 216 11.56 -22.30 7.67
C PRO A 216 10.83 -23.54 8.23
N LYS A 217 11.09 -23.85 9.50
CA LYS A 217 10.39 -24.90 10.23
C LYS A 217 8.90 -24.57 10.34
N GLU A 218 8.07 -25.59 10.23
CA GLU A 218 6.62 -25.43 10.39
C GLU A 218 6.22 -25.64 11.86
N TYR A 219 5.50 -24.66 12.42
CA TYR A 219 4.87 -24.78 13.72
C TYR A 219 3.41 -25.17 13.56
N PRO A 220 2.93 -26.23 14.25
CA PRO A 220 1.52 -26.56 14.22
C PRO A 220 0.70 -25.47 14.91
N TYR A 221 -0.37 -25.05 14.28
CA TYR A 221 -1.30 -24.09 14.86
C TYR A 221 -2.29 -24.80 15.78
N PRO A 222 -2.49 -24.31 17.02
CA PRO A 222 -3.53 -24.87 17.89
C PRO A 222 -4.87 -24.75 17.23
N LYS A 223 -5.70 -25.79 17.36
CA LYS A 223 -7.12 -25.67 16.96
C LYS A 223 -7.79 -24.66 17.88
N THR A 224 -8.35 -23.61 17.31
CA THR A 224 -9.11 -22.62 18.07
C THR A 224 -10.47 -23.25 18.43
N GLU A 225 -10.73 -23.44 19.72
CA GLU A 225 -12.02 -23.97 20.20
C GLU A 225 -13.21 -23.05 19.93
N LYS A 226 -12.93 -21.75 19.81
CA LYS A 226 -13.95 -20.74 19.49
C LYS A 226 -13.83 -20.31 18.04
N SER A 227 -14.71 -20.82 17.18
CA SER A 227 -14.82 -20.35 15.79
C SER A 227 -15.18 -18.85 15.77
N ILE A 228 -14.48 -18.08 14.94
CA ILE A 228 -14.80 -16.66 14.73
C ILE A 228 -16.18 -16.58 14.06
N ARG A 229 -17.16 -16.02 14.76
CA ARG A 229 -18.49 -15.79 14.20
C ARG A 229 -18.48 -14.51 13.39
N LEU A 230 -18.59 -14.60 12.07
CA LEU A 230 -18.59 -13.44 11.15
C LEU A 230 -19.61 -12.37 11.54
N VAL A 231 -20.78 -12.78 12.04
CA VAL A 231 -21.82 -11.85 12.51
C VAL A 231 -21.32 -10.95 13.65
N ASN A 232 -20.44 -11.45 14.53
CA ASN A 232 -19.89 -10.67 15.64
C ASN A 232 -18.87 -9.62 15.16
N ILE A 233 -18.22 -9.83 14.02
CA ILE A 233 -17.32 -8.84 13.40
C ILE A 233 -18.10 -7.55 13.07
N ILE A 234 -19.38 -7.68 12.73
CA ILE A 234 -20.23 -6.53 12.40
C ILE A 234 -20.98 -6.04 13.63
N ARG A 235 -21.60 -6.96 14.39
CA ARG A 235 -22.54 -6.63 15.47
C ARG A 235 -21.85 -5.95 16.67
N LEU A 236 -20.67 -6.43 17.09
CA LEU A 236 -19.99 -5.90 18.27
C LEU A 236 -19.48 -4.47 18.07
N PRO A 237 -18.77 -4.14 16.97
CA PRO A 237 -18.27 -2.78 16.72
C PRO A 237 -19.39 -1.74 16.59
N LEU A 238 -20.54 -2.12 15.99
CA LEU A 238 -21.68 -1.20 15.82
C LEU A 238 -22.30 -0.70 17.15
N ARG A 239 -22.01 -1.34 18.27
CA ARG A 239 -22.47 -0.91 19.59
C ARG A 239 -21.57 0.17 20.22
N HIS A 240 -20.34 0.34 19.75
CA HIS A 240 -19.36 1.25 20.32
C HIS A 240 -19.23 2.56 19.55
N LYS A 241 -20.00 3.57 19.93
CA LYS A 241 -20.09 4.86 19.24
C LYS A 241 -18.72 5.53 19.00
N LYS A 242 -17.82 5.53 19.99
CA LYS A 242 -16.48 6.13 19.83
C LYS A 242 -15.63 5.41 18.81
N PHE A 243 -15.66 4.08 18.82
CA PHE A 243 -14.98 3.27 17.83
C PHE A 243 -15.53 3.55 16.42
N LEU A 244 -16.86 3.59 16.27
CA LEU A 244 -17.49 3.91 14.98
C LEU A 244 -17.09 5.30 14.44
N MET A 245 -17.00 6.30 15.31
CA MET A 245 -16.53 7.62 14.89
C MET A 245 -15.09 7.59 14.38
N THR A 246 -14.22 6.82 15.03
CA THR A 246 -12.84 6.63 14.56
C THR A 246 -12.80 5.89 13.22
N ILE A 247 -13.58 4.83 13.07
CA ILE A 247 -13.66 4.04 11.83
C ILE A 247 -14.24 4.86 10.67
N LEU A 248 -15.23 5.71 10.95
CA LEU A 248 -15.78 6.62 9.94
C LEU A 248 -14.71 7.57 9.42
N LEU A 249 -13.91 8.19 10.30
CA LEU A 249 -12.78 9.04 9.90
C LEU A 249 -11.80 8.27 9.00
N ILE A 250 -11.45 7.05 9.42
CA ILE A 250 -10.51 6.19 8.67
C ILE A 250 -11.08 5.86 7.28
N SER A 251 -12.36 5.52 7.20
CA SER A 251 -13.04 5.23 5.92
C SER A 251 -13.08 6.46 5.00
N MET A 252 -13.43 7.63 5.55
CA MET A 252 -13.45 8.90 4.79
C MET A 252 -12.07 9.25 4.26
N TRP A 253 -11.02 9.10 5.05
CA TRP A 253 -9.65 9.34 4.61
C TRP A 253 -9.22 8.38 3.51
N ASN A 254 -9.49 7.08 3.66
CA ASN A 254 -9.19 6.08 2.63
C ASN A 254 -9.97 6.34 1.34
N PHE A 255 -11.24 6.76 1.44
CA PHE A 255 -12.04 7.19 0.30
C PHE A 255 -11.35 8.34 -0.45
N ALA A 256 -10.99 9.41 0.28
CA ALA A 256 -10.32 10.57 -0.30
C ALA A 256 -8.97 10.22 -0.92
N ALA A 257 -8.13 9.43 -0.24
CA ALA A 257 -6.82 9.04 -0.71
C ALA A 257 -6.85 8.17 -1.97
N SER A 258 -7.87 7.31 -2.10
CA SER A 258 -8.00 6.41 -3.25
C SER A 258 -8.70 7.04 -4.45
N PHE A 259 -9.30 8.22 -4.30
CA PHE A 259 -10.12 8.86 -5.33
C PHE A 259 -9.36 9.19 -6.61
N SER A 260 -8.14 9.73 -6.52
CA SER A 260 -7.34 10.15 -7.69
C SER A 260 -6.10 9.31 -7.96
N ALA A 261 -5.75 8.36 -7.09
CA ALA A 261 -4.44 7.74 -7.05
C ALA A 261 -3.96 7.15 -8.39
N SER A 262 -4.78 6.32 -9.05
CA SER A 262 -4.42 5.70 -10.33
C SER A 262 -4.41 6.70 -11.49
N SER A 263 -5.42 7.57 -11.55
CA SER A 263 -5.57 8.57 -12.60
C SER A 263 -4.46 9.60 -12.56
N TRP A 264 -4.07 10.06 -11.37
CA TRP A 264 -2.97 11.00 -11.19
C TRP A 264 -1.64 10.43 -11.63
N THR A 265 -1.34 9.19 -11.25
CA THR A 265 -0.11 8.51 -11.67
C THR A 265 -0.04 8.37 -13.19
N PHE A 266 -1.14 8.00 -13.84
CA PHE A 266 -1.23 7.93 -15.28
C PHE A 266 -0.99 9.29 -15.95
N HIS A 267 -1.67 10.34 -15.47
CA HIS A 267 -1.54 11.71 -15.98
C HIS A 267 -0.09 12.22 -15.87
N LEU A 268 0.56 11.99 -14.72
CA LEU A 268 1.93 12.42 -14.49
C LEU A 268 2.92 11.75 -15.46
N LEU A 269 2.74 10.45 -15.72
CA LEU A 269 3.60 9.69 -16.62
C LEU A 269 3.36 10.02 -18.10
N HIS A 270 2.09 10.16 -18.51
CA HIS A 270 1.68 10.28 -19.90
C HIS A 270 1.46 11.72 -20.36
N ASN A 271 0.63 12.47 -19.64
CA ASN A 271 0.25 13.82 -20.09
C ASN A 271 1.34 14.85 -19.76
N ILE A 272 1.92 14.74 -18.57
CA ILE A 272 3.03 15.63 -18.15
C ILE A 272 4.37 15.15 -18.70
N GLY A 273 4.49 13.85 -18.97
CA GLY A 273 5.72 13.26 -19.48
C GLY A 273 6.80 13.03 -18.42
N ALA A 274 6.44 13.11 -17.11
CA ALA A 274 7.36 12.83 -16.03
C ALA A 274 7.91 11.39 -16.12
N GLY A 275 9.14 11.19 -15.67
CA GLY A 275 9.73 9.85 -15.58
C GLY A 275 9.15 9.04 -14.40
N VAL A 276 9.33 7.73 -14.46
CA VAL A 276 8.96 6.81 -13.37
C VAL A 276 9.72 7.18 -12.08
N THR A 277 11.00 7.53 -12.21
CA THR A 277 11.82 7.95 -11.07
C THR A 277 11.25 9.20 -10.40
N MET A 278 10.87 10.22 -11.20
CA MET A 278 10.24 11.45 -10.71
C MET A 278 8.91 11.14 -10.02
N THR A 279 8.06 10.31 -10.61
CA THR A 279 6.76 9.93 -10.07
C THR A 279 6.86 9.28 -8.69
N ASN A 280 7.97 8.62 -8.40
CA ASN A 280 8.21 7.96 -7.10
C ASN A 280 8.97 8.83 -6.07
N LEU A 281 9.20 10.12 -6.33
CA LEU A 281 9.90 11.02 -5.39
C LEU A 281 9.26 11.08 -4.00
N PHE A 282 7.93 10.92 -3.92
CA PHE A 282 7.25 10.84 -2.64
C PHE A 282 7.82 9.76 -1.72
N SER A 283 8.13 8.58 -2.26
CA SER A 283 8.74 7.48 -1.49
C SER A 283 10.14 7.85 -1.00
N VAL A 284 10.95 8.49 -1.83
CA VAL A 284 12.29 8.95 -1.48
C VAL A 284 12.21 10.02 -0.37
N PHE A 285 11.37 11.02 -0.55
CA PHE A 285 11.21 12.08 0.44
C PHE A 285 10.61 11.57 1.75
N THR A 286 9.71 10.59 1.72
CA THR A 286 9.19 9.96 2.94
C THR A 286 10.32 9.36 3.78
N ILE A 287 11.30 8.72 3.16
CA ILE A 287 12.46 8.15 3.86
C ILE A 287 13.32 9.27 4.47
N ILE A 288 13.60 10.32 3.69
CA ILE A 288 14.34 11.48 4.19
C ILE A 288 13.59 12.11 5.36
N CYS A 289 12.28 12.28 5.25
CA CYS A 289 11.47 12.89 6.29
C CYS A 289 11.30 12.02 7.56
N LEU A 290 11.68 10.72 7.56
CA LEU A 290 11.66 9.89 8.78
C LEU A 290 12.48 10.50 9.93
N PHE A 291 13.50 11.30 9.64
CA PHE A 291 14.22 12.05 10.67
C PHE A 291 13.34 13.01 11.48
N THR A 292 12.17 13.39 10.95
CA THR A 292 11.21 14.25 11.63
C THR A 292 10.28 13.49 12.57
N ALA A 293 10.31 12.16 12.59
CA ALA A 293 9.44 11.32 13.43
C ALA A 293 9.51 11.69 14.94
N PRO A 294 10.67 12.02 15.55
CA PRO A 294 10.72 12.47 16.94
C PRO A 294 9.96 13.79 17.19
N TYR A 295 9.94 14.70 16.20
CA TYR A 295 9.17 15.94 16.29
C TYR A 295 7.67 15.65 16.30
N TRP A 296 7.18 14.83 15.37
CA TRP A 296 5.77 14.43 15.31
C TRP A 296 5.33 13.66 16.55
N ARG A 297 6.19 12.78 17.09
CA ARG A 297 5.91 12.07 18.35
C ARG A 297 5.72 13.03 19.51
N ARG A 298 6.60 14.03 19.68
CA ARG A 298 6.43 15.06 20.71
C ARG A 298 5.12 15.84 20.54
N LEU A 299 4.70 16.07 19.30
CA LEU A 299 3.45 16.76 19.02
C LEU A 299 2.23 15.89 19.40
N ILE A 300 2.29 14.58 19.12
CA ILE A 300 1.27 13.62 19.56
C ILE A 300 1.15 13.60 21.08
N ASP A 301 2.28 13.53 21.79
CA ASP A 301 2.32 13.53 23.26
C ASP A 301 1.73 14.82 23.86
N LYS A 302 1.86 15.96 23.18
CA LYS A 302 1.33 17.26 23.62
C LYS A 302 -0.14 17.50 23.29
N LEU A 303 -0.60 17.06 22.13
CA LEU A 303 -1.90 17.44 21.59
C LEU A 303 -2.93 16.31 21.63
N SER A 304 -2.63 15.19 21.13
CA SER A 304 -3.31 13.91 20.97
C SER A 304 -3.13 13.35 19.55
N TRP A 305 -3.43 12.08 19.35
CA TRP A 305 -3.36 11.40 18.05
C TRP A 305 -4.26 12.06 16.99
N PHE A 306 -5.50 12.39 17.35
CA PHE A 306 -6.48 12.96 16.42
C PHE A 306 -6.17 14.41 16.05
N ARG A 307 -5.75 15.23 17.01
CA ARG A 307 -5.33 16.61 16.72
C ARG A 307 -4.09 16.65 15.85
N THR A 308 -3.08 15.83 16.17
CA THR A 308 -1.87 15.75 15.35
C THR A 308 -2.19 15.29 13.94
N PHE A 309 -3.10 14.32 13.78
CA PHE A 309 -3.60 13.93 12.47
C PHE A 309 -4.22 15.11 11.72
N ALA A 310 -5.08 15.90 12.36
CA ALA A 310 -5.70 17.06 11.73
C ALA A 310 -4.67 18.11 11.30
N TYR A 311 -3.66 18.41 12.14
CA TYR A 311 -2.58 19.34 11.77
C TYR A 311 -1.75 18.83 10.59
N CYS A 312 -1.40 17.55 10.58
CA CYS A 312 -0.70 16.95 9.45
C CYS A 312 -1.56 16.98 8.19
N ALA A 313 -2.87 16.70 8.31
CA ALA A 313 -3.81 16.76 7.20
C ALA A 313 -3.99 18.18 6.66
N MET A 314 -3.99 19.22 7.53
CA MET A 314 -4.01 20.63 7.11
C MET A 314 -2.78 21.03 6.30
N LEU A 315 -1.63 20.41 6.57
CA LEU A 315 -0.41 20.63 5.79
C LEU A 315 -0.42 19.80 4.49
N HIS A 316 -1.00 18.60 4.53
CA HIS A 316 -1.07 17.67 3.40
C HIS A 316 -2.12 18.11 2.36
N ALA A 317 -3.32 18.50 2.78
CA ALA A 317 -4.43 18.80 1.87
C ALA A 317 -4.10 19.88 0.82
N PRO A 318 -3.50 21.05 1.17
CA PRO A 318 -3.18 22.09 0.18
C PRO A 318 -2.20 21.63 -0.91
N THR A 319 -1.41 20.58 -0.65
CA THR A 319 -0.49 20.05 -1.68
C THR A 319 -1.25 19.43 -2.85
N MET A 320 -2.51 19.01 -2.68
CA MET A 320 -3.36 18.58 -3.79
C MET A 320 -3.60 19.72 -4.78
N LEU A 321 -3.79 20.95 -4.28
CA LEU A 321 -3.93 22.12 -5.13
C LEU A 321 -2.62 22.43 -5.86
N LEU A 322 -1.46 22.31 -5.16
CA LEU A 322 -0.15 22.49 -5.80
C LEU A 322 0.06 21.46 -6.92
N LEU A 323 -0.29 20.21 -6.67
CA LEU A 323 -0.19 19.15 -7.68
C LEU A 323 -1.13 19.38 -8.86
N ALA A 324 -2.34 19.94 -8.65
CA ALA A 324 -3.25 20.24 -9.74
C ALA A 324 -2.70 21.28 -10.73
N PHE A 325 -1.75 22.13 -10.30
CA PHE A 325 -1.08 23.11 -11.15
C PHE A 325 0.25 22.61 -11.73
N VAL A 326 0.60 21.34 -11.56
CA VAL A 326 1.77 20.74 -12.21
C VAL A 326 1.51 20.58 -13.70
N LEU A 327 2.41 21.15 -14.51
CA LEU A 327 2.35 21.20 -15.97
C LEU A 327 3.69 20.69 -16.54
N PRO A 328 3.77 20.34 -17.84
CA PRO A 328 5.02 19.93 -18.48
C PRO A 328 6.18 20.94 -18.34
N GLU A 329 5.86 22.23 -18.19
CA GLU A 329 6.88 23.30 -18.08
C GLU A 329 7.41 23.47 -16.65
N ASN A 330 6.63 23.09 -15.62
CA ASN A 330 6.96 23.38 -14.23
C ASN A 330 7.10 22.13 -13.33
N TYR A 331 6.87 20.92 -13.85
CA TYR A 331 6.85 19.71 -13.04
C TYR A 331 8.21 19.43 -12.36
N ILE A 332 9.30 19.87 -12.94
CA ILE A 332 10.67 19.63 -12.43
C ILE A 332 10.86 20.24 -11.03
N TRP A 333 10.20 21.35 -10.72
CA TRP A 333 10.34 22.03 -9.42
C TRP A 333 9.06 22.00 -8.58
N LEU A 334 7.86 22.09 -9.20
CA LEU A 334 6.61 22.15 -8.45
C LEU A 334 6.22 20.78 -7.88
N TYR A 335 6.44 19.71 -8.64
CA TYR A 335 6.14 18.36 -8.19
C TYR A 335 7.04 17.92 -7.01
N PRO A 336 8.39 18.09 -7.04
CA PRO A 336 9.22 17.82 -5.89
C PRO A 336 8.86 18.65 -4.66
N LEU A 337 8.55 19.93 -4.82
CA LEU A 337 8.13 20.79 -3.72
C LEU A 337 6.85 20.25 -3.05
N ALA A 338 5.80 19.98 -3.83
CA ALA A 338 4.54 19.47 -3.33
C ALA A 338 4.72 18.10 -2.64
N THR A 339 5.45 17.19 -3.27
CA THR A 339 5.71 15.84 -2.72
C THR A 339 6.60 15.86 -1.49
N PHE A 340 7.53 16.81 -1.37
CA PHE A 340 8.31 16.98 -0.15
C PHE A 340 7.44 17.41 1.04
N ILE A 341 6.54 18.38 0.84
CA ILE A 341 5.57 18.81 1.86
C ILE A 341 4.65 17.65 2.25
N GLN A 342 4.18 16.89 1.26
CA GLN A 342 3.37 15.67 1.50
C GLN A 342 4.13 14.64 2.33
N ALA A 343 5.39 14.38 2.00
CA ALA A 343 6.21 13.41 2.70
C ALA A 343 6.49 13.85 4.15
N PHE A 344 6.78 15.13 4.36
CA PHE A 344 6.95 15.69 5.71
C PHE A 344 5.69 15.53 6.56
N ALA A 345 4.53 15.94 6.06
CA ALA A 345 3.24 15.75 6.72
C ALA A 345 2.89 14.27 6.86
N GLY A 346 3.24 13.46 5.87
CA GLY A 346 2.99 12.03 5.77
C GLY A 346 3.62 11.22 6.91
N VAL A 347 4.77 11.63 7.44
CA VAL A 347 5.38 10.97 8.61
C VAL A 347 4.47 11.11 9.84
N GLY A 348 3.97 12.31 10.12
CA GLY A 348 3.04 12.54 11.23
C GLY A 348 1.68 11.87 11.01
N LEU A 349 1.17 11.90 9.77
CA LEU A 349 -0.04 11.18 9.39
C LEU A 349 0.09 9.67 9.65
N ASN A 350 1.18 9.04 9.19
CA ASN A 350 1.41 7.61 9.33
C ASN A 350 1.55 7.19 10.80
N LEU A 351 2.25 7.99 11.63
CA LEU A 351 2.36 7.73 13.06
C LEU A 351 0.99 7.78 13.75
N SER A 352 0.18 8.78 13.44
CA SER A 352 -1.17 8.91 13.99
C SER A 352 -2.08 7.80 13.48
N TRP A 353 -2.05 7.54 12.18
CA TRP A 353 -2.86 6.55 11.48
C TRP A 353 -2.67 5.13 12.01
N ALA A 354 -1.42 4.70 12.20
CA ALA A 354 -1.09 3.37 12.69
C ALA A 354 -1.67 3.06 14.08
N ASN A 355 -1.90 4.09 14.90
CA ASN A 355 -2.37 3.94 16.27
C ASN A 355 -3.88 4.19 16.44
N MET A 356 -4.51 4.98 15.55
CA MET A 356 -5.94 5.31 15.65
C MET A 356 -6.87 4.11 15.83
N PRO A 357 -6.71 2.98 15.12
CA PRO A 357 -7.61 1.83 15.28
C PRO A 357 -7.61 1.25 16.69
N TYR A 358 -6.51 1.42 17.43
CA TYR A 358 -6.33 0.84 18.75
C TYR A 358 -6.83 1.76 19.90
N ILE A 359 -6.92 3.08 19.66
CA ILE A 359 -7.21 4.07 20.70
C ILE A 359 -8.61 3.85 21.30
N ASN A 360 -9.60 3.63 20.47
CA ASN A 360 -11.01 3.47 20.87
C ASN A 360 -11.50 2.02 20.76
N THR A 361 -10.58 1.06 20.65
CA THR A 361 -10.91 -0.37 20.58
C THR A 361 -10.97 -0.95 22.00
N PRO A 362 -12.08 -1.58 22.42
CA PRO A 362 -12.17 -2.31 23.68
C PRO A 362 -11.10 -3.40 23.75
N LYS A 363 -10.56 -3.64 24.95
CA LYS A 363 -9.58 -4.72 25.18
C LYS A 363 -10.18 -6.11 24.99
N GLU A 364 -11.45 -6.24 25.30
CA GLU A 364 -12.21 -7.47 25.07
C GLU A 364 -12.59 -7.55 23.59
N ASP A 365 -12.51 -8.77 23.03
CA ASP A 365 -12.90 -9.05 21.63
C ASP A 365 -12.17 -8.21 20.55
N GLN A 366 -10.97 -7.71 20.85
CA GLN A 366 -10.18 -6.81 19.99
C GLN A 366 -10.06 -7.32 18.54
N THR A 367 -9.99 -8.62 18.32
CA THR A 367 -9.91 -9.24 16.99
C THR A 367 -11.12 -8.88 16.12
N TYR A 368 -12.34 -8.88 16.68
CA TYR A 368 -13.54 -8.51 15.93
C TYR A 368 -13.51 -7.03 15.50
N TYR A 369 -13.05 -6.14 16.38
CA TYR A 369 -12.95 -4.71 16.09
C TYR A 369 -11.91 -4.42 15.03
N LEU A 370 -10.72 -5.04 15.10
CA LEU A 370 -9.66 -4.86 14.09
C LEU A 370 -10.04 -5.46 12.75
N SER A 371 -10.75 -6.60 12.73
CA SER A 371 -11.28 -7.18 11.49
C SER A 371 -12.31 -6.24 10.85
N PHE A 372 -13.23 -5.67 11.64
CA PHE A 372 -14.19 -4.68 11.16
C PHE A 372 -13.50 -3.43 10.60
N HIS A 373 -12.50 -2.90 11.32
CA HIS A 373 -11.66 -1.80 10.84
C HIS A 373 -11.07 -2.09 9.46
N THR A 374 -10.47 -3.26 9.26
CA THR A 374 -9.84 -3.64 7.98
C THR A 374 -10.86 -3.67 6.85
N VAL A 375 -12.03 -4.24 7.09
CA VAL A 375 -13.13 -4.31 6.09
C VAL A 375 -13.60 -2.91 5.72
N ILE A 376 -13.92 -2.07 6.70
CA ILE A 376 -14.45 -0.72 6.44
C ILE A 376 -13.38 0.19 5.80
N SER A 377 -12.10 0.04 6.18
CA SER A 377 -11.00 0.74 5.53
C SER A 377 -10.88 0.35 4.06
N SER A 378 -10.94 -0.94 3.75
CA SER A 378 -10.89 -1.44 2.37
C SER A 378 -12.11 -1.01 1.56
N LEU A 379 -13.30 -1.01 2.20
CA LEU A 379 -14.53 -0.53 1.57
C LEU A 379 -14.45 0.98 1.27
N GLY A 380 -13.88 1.78 2.18
CA GLY A 380 -13.61 3.20 1.93
C GLY A 380 -12.72 3.41 0.71
N SER A 381 -11.62 2.67 0.61
CA SER A 381 -10.73 2.71 -0.56
C SER A 381 -11.43 2.24 -1.84
N PHE A 382 -12.20 1.18 -1.78
CA PHE A 382 -12.97 0.66 -2.92
C PHE A 382 -13.98 1.69 -3.44
N LEU A 383 -14.77 2.29 -2.55
CA LEU A 383 -15.74 3.31 -2.92
C LEU A 383 -15.05 4.57 -3.47
N GLY A 384 -13.92 4.98 -2.89
CA GLY A 384 -13.12 6.09 -3.37
C GLY A 384 -12.56 5.85 -4.77
N SER A 385 -11.93 4.71 -5.01
CA SER A 385 -11.42 4.31 -6.33
C SER A 385 -12.54 4.21 -7.36
N THR A 386 -13.71 3.66 -6.96
CA THR A 386 -14.88 3.54 -7.83
C THR A 386 -15.42 4.92 -8.21
N ALA A 387 -15.59 5.80 -7.23
CA ALA A 387 -16.03 7.19 -7.47
C ALA A 387 -15.04 7.93 -8.37
N GLY A 388 -13.73 7.73 -8.16
CA GLY A 388 -12.69 8.30 -9.00
C GLY A 388 -12.73 7.79 -10.45
N ALA A 389 -12.87 6.48 -10.65
CA ALA A 389 -12.98 5.89 -12.00
C ALA A 389 -14.27 6.35 -12.71
N MET A 390 -15.39 6.47 -11.99
CA MET A 390 -16.62 7.04 -12.53
C MET A 390 -16.44 8.50 -12.90
N PHE A 391 -15.76 9.29 -12.06
CA PHE A 391 -15.43 10.68 -12.36
C PHE A 391 -14.64 10.78 -13.66
N VAL A 392 -13.56 10.01 -13.80
CA VAL A 392 -12.76 9.98 -15.04
C VAL A 392 -13.66 9.63 -16.24
N ARG A 393 -14.46 8.57 -16.15
CA ARG A 393 -15.33 8.14 -17.26
C ARG A 393 -16.34 9.21 -17.70
N VAL A 394 -16.87 10.00 -16.76
CA VAL A 394 -17.85 11.06 -17.06
C VAL A 394 -17.17 12.29 -17.62
N PHE A 395 -16.01 12.67 -17.07
CA PHE A 395 -15.35 13.93 -17.37
C PHE A 395 -14.16 13.82 -18.33
N ASP A 396 -13.80 12.61 -18.80
CA ASP A 396 -12.63 12.37 -19.66
C ASP A 396 -12.61 13.20 -20.96
N ARG A 397 -13.78 13.65 -21.42
CA ARG A 397 -13.95 14.46 -22.63
C ARG A 397 -14.28 15.92 -22.33
N MET A 398 -14.31 16.32 -21.06
CA MET A 398 -14.64 17.67 -20.66
C MET A 398 -13.38 18.45 -20.34
N GLU A 399 -13.08 19.45 -21.15
CA GLU A 399 -12.08 20.46 -20.84
C GLU A 399 -12.75 21.57 -20.00
N ILE A 400 -12.36 21.69 -18.75
CA ILE A 400 -12.85 22.78 -17.88
C ILE A 400 -11.78 23.85 -17.78
N THR A 401 -12.17 25.09 -18.08
CA THR A 401 -11.30 26.25 -17.94
C THR A 401 -11.47 26.85 -16.54
N VAL A 402 -10.41 26.81 -15.73
CA VAL A 402 -10.36 27.45 -14.42
C VAL A 402 -9.26 28.53 -14.45
N LEU A 403 -9.58 29.75 -14.06
CA LEU A 403 -8.63 30.88 -14.08
C LEU A 403 -7.94 31.10 -15.44
N GLY A 404 -8.68 30.87 -16.55
CA GLY A 404 -8.14 31.02 -17.91
C GLY A 404 -7.23 29.89 -18.39
N ARG A 405 -7.15 28.77 -17.65
CA ARG A 405 -6.38 27.59 -18.03
C ARG A 405 -7.28 26.39 -18.23
N HIS A 406 -6.97 25.59 -19.25
CA HIS A 406 -7.60 24.29 -19.46
C HIS A 406 -7.02 23.26 -18.53
N PHE A 407 -7.90 22.54 -17.84
CA PHE A 407 -7.52 21.44 -16.96
C PHE A 407 -8.09 20.13 -17.48
N ASP A 408 -7.22 19.14 -17.57
CA ASP A 408 -7.59 17.74 -17.81
C ASP A 408 -8.33 17.16 -16.60
N THR A 409 -8.94 16.00 -16.77
CA THR A 409 -9.69 15.29 -15.74
C THR A 409 -8.88 15.00 -14.47
N ALA A 410 -7.60 14.61 -14.59
CA ALA A 410 -6.81 14.22 -13.43
C ALA A 410 -6.49 15.41 -12.47
N PRO A 411 -6.05 16.59 -12.93
CA PRO A 411 -5.97 17.78 -12.09
C PRO A 411 -7.29 18.16 -11.43
N MET A 412 -8.43 18.01 -12.13
CA MET A 412 -9.76 18.29 -11.55
C MET A 412 -10.07 17.35 -10.38
N MET A 413 -9.69 16.08 -10.47
CA MET A 413 -9.82 15.13 -9.37
C MET A 413 -9.06 15.59 -8.12
N LEU A 414 -7.92 16.27 -8.27
CA LEU A 414 -7.15 16.78 -7.13
C LEU A 414 -7.86 17.93 -6.41
N PHE A 415 -8.62 18.78 -7.12
CA PHE A 415 -9.48 19.79 -6.47
C PHE A 415 -10.57 19.11 -5.63
N VAL A 416 -11.23 18.08 -6.17
CA VAL A 416 -12.23 17.30 -5.43
C VAL A 416 -11.60 16.63 -4.23
N GLN A 417 -10.41 16.02 -4.39
CA GLN A 417 -9.68 15.34 -3.33
C GLN A 417 -9.27 16.31 -2.21
N PHE A 418 -8.86 17.53 -2.56
CA PHE A 418 -8.63 18.59 -1.57
C PHE A 418 -9.88 18.83 -0.73
N GLY A 419 -11.05 18.99 -1.36
CA GLY A 419 -12.33 19.17 -0.67
C GLY A 419 -12.65 18.00 0.27
N LEU A 420 -12.41 16.75 -0.18
CA LEU A 420 -12.61 15.55 0.64
C LEU A 420 -11.68 15.53 1.87
N TYR A 421 -10.42 15.93 1.72
CA TYR A 421 -9.51 16.05 2.86
C TYR A 421 -9.94 17.15 3.83
N VAL A 422 -10.44 18.29 3.33
CA VAL A 422 -11.00 19.36 4.17
C VAL A 422 -12.19 18.83 4.99
N VAL A 423 -13.06 18.03 4.40
CA VAL A 423 -14.18 17.39 5.14
C VAL A 423 -13.64 16.48 6.27
N CYS A 424 -12.60 15.69 6.03
CA CYS A 424 -11.96 14.88 7.06
C CYS A 424 -11.39 15.76 8.20
N ILE A 425 -10.71 16.86 7.86
CA ILE A 425 -10.14 17.78 8.84
C ILE A 425 -11.26 18.41 9.69
N VAL A 426 -12.30 18.93 9.07
CA VAL A 426 -13.45 19.52 9.76
C VAL A 426 -14.12 18.48 10.67
N TYR A 427 -14.28 17.25 10.19
CA TYR A 427 -14.83 16.15 11.01
C TYR A 427 -14.04 15.93 12.30
N VAL A 428 -12.70 15.88 12.21
CA VAL A 428 -11.84 15.72 13.39
C VAL A 428 -11.98 16.91 14.34
N LEU A 429 -11.91 18.14 13.83
CA LEU A 429 -11.98 19.35 14.64
C LEU A 429 -13.32 19.48 15.39
N LEU A 430 -14.44 19.19 14.73
CA LEU A 430 -15.77 19.23 15.34
C LEU A 430 -16.00 18.12 16.37
N ASN A 431 -15.34 16.97 16.21
CA ASN A 431 -15.53 15.81 17.07
C ASN A 431 -14.34 15.52 18.01
N ASP A 432 -13.37 16.41 18.10
CA ASP A 432 -12.13 16.20 18.84
C ASP A 432 -12.37 15.67 20.26
N ARG A 433 -13.22 16.35 21.07
CA ARG A 433 -13.55 15.92 22.44
C ARG A 433 -14.20 14.54 22.54
N ARG A 434 -14.90 14.11 21.49
CA ARG A 434 -15.61 12.81 21.44
C ARG A 434 -14.70 11.67 21.00
N LEU A 435 -13.70 11.99 20.16
CA LEU A 435 -12.74 11.02 19.61
C LEU A 435 -11.64 10.68 20.63
N GLN A 436 -11.32 11.57 21.55
CA GLN A 436 -10.30 11.31 22.55
C GLN A 436 -10.72 10.20 23.52
N PRO A 437 -9.78 9.32 23.95
CA PRO A 437 -10.07 8.35 25.00
C PRO A 437 -10.55 9.10 26.26
N LYS A 438 -11.47 8.52 27.02
CA LYS A 438 -11.74 9.00 28.39
C LYS A 438 -10.53 8.60 29.22
N GLU A 439 -9.90 9.56 29.87
CA GLU A 439 -8.93 9.33 30.96
C GLU A 439 -9.53 8.44 32.05
#